data_c2e09932fa5d27c75347d0616f871f94
#
_entry.id   c2e09932fa5d27c75347d0616f871f94
#
_cell.length_a   1.000
_cell.length_b   1.000
_cell.length_c   1.000
_cell.angle_alpha   90.00
_cell.angle_beta   90.00
_cell.angle_gamma   90.00
#
_symmetry.space_group_name_H-M   'P 1'
#
loop_
_entity.id
_entity.type
_entity.pdbx_description
1 polymer ?
#
loop_
_entity_poly.entity_id
_entity_poly.type
_entity_poly.pdbx_seq_one_letter_code
_entity_poly.pdbx_strand_id
1 'polypeptide(L)'
;MRDGALTVLVLAGSRGPGDPVARHAGARHKAFVPVAGVPMLLRVVRTLVACPAVGRIALCLDGDAPFETVPELAALAAAGRVVRVPSVGTPALSVRRALDSLATPLLLATADHPLLTAAMVEHFCAAAP
;
A
#
# COMPACT_ATOMS: atom_id res chain seq x y z
N MET A 1 -18.90 -7.53 5.97
CA MET A 1 -18.30 -7.45 4.62
C MET A 1 -17.83 -8.84 4.22
N ARG A 2 -18.12 -9.25 3.00
CA ARG A 2 -17.72 -10.57 2.51
C ARG A 2 -16.21 -10.64 2.32
N ASP A 3 -15.65 -11.85 2.51
CA ASP A 3 -14.24 -12.11 2.29
C ASP A 3 -13.88 -11.77 0.83
N GLY A 4 -12.75 -11.12 0.64
CA GLY A 4 -12.24 -10.72 -0.66
C GLY A 4 -12.99 -9.58 -1.34
N ALA A 5 -13.99 -8.97 -0.71
CA ALA A 5 -14.82 -7.92 -1.31
C ALA A 5 -14.16 -6.54 -1.26
N LEU A 6 -13.21 -6.33 -0.37
CA LEU A 6 -12.61 -5.02 -0.13
C LEU A 6 -11.38 -4.81 -1.01
N THR A 7 -11.35 -3.71 -1.74
CA THR A 7 -10.14 -3.23 -2.41
C THR A 7 -9.45 -2.23 -1.48
N VAL A 8 -8.14 -2.38 -1.28
CA VAL A 8 -7.36 -1.46 -0.47
C VAL A 8 -6.43 -0.67 -1.37
N LEU A 9 -6.48 0.65 -1.26
CA LEU A 9 -5.52 1.55 -1.90
C LEU A 9 -4.49 1.98 -0.85
N VAL A 10 -3.24 1.59 -1.05
CA VAL A 10 -2.14 1.97 -0.18
C VAL A 10 -1.41 3.16 -0.80
N LEU A 11 -1.45 4.29 -0.11
CA LEU A 11 -0.73 5.49 -0.53
C LEU A 11 0.73 5.37 -0.11
N ALA A 12 1.61 5.28 -1.07
CA ALA A 12 3.04 5.05 -0.86
C ALA A 12 3.89 6.05 -1.63
N GLY A 13 3.38 7.27 -1.82
CA GLY A 13 4.13 8.34 -2.46
C GLY A 13 5.32 8.79 -1.61
N SER A 14 6.35 9.29 -2.28
CA SER A 14 7.54 9.82 -1.66
C SER A 14 7.84 11.20 -2.25
N ARG A 15 8.62 12.00 -1.51
CA ARG A 15 9.12 13.29 -2.02
C ARG A 15 10.30 13.10 -2.98
N GLY A 16 10.48 11.88 -3.51
CA GLY A 16 11.59 11.52 -4.37
C GLY A 16 12.88 11.28 -3.59
N PRO A 17 14.04 11.31 -4.28
CA PRO A 17 15.34 11.09 -3.63
C PRO A 17 15.65 12.07 -2.51
N GLY A 18 14.99 13.23 -2.49
CA GLY A 18 15.15 14.25 -1.46
C GLY A 18 14.26 14.05 -0.24
N ASP A 19 13.45 13.00 -0.18
CA ASP A 19 12.59 12.73 0.97
C ASP A 19 13.43 12.57 2.25
N PRO A 20 13.15 13.35 3.32
CA PRO A 20 13.99 13.33 4.52
C PRO A 20 14.08 11.96 5.19
N VAL A 21 12.99 11.20 5.21
CA VAL A 21 12.97 9.87 5.83
C VAL A 21 13.81 8.89 5.01
N ALA A 22 13.63 8.90 3.68
CA ALA A 22 14.39 8.04 2.78
C ALA A 22 15.89 8.34 2.85
N ARG A 23 16.26 9.62 2.86
CA ARG A 23 17.66 10.05 2.95
C ARG A 23 18.31 9.61 4.26
N HIS A 24 17.62 9.79 5.37
CA HIS A 24 18.13 9.41 6.68
C HIS A 24 18.42 7.90 6.75
N ALA A 25 17.57 7.08 6.16
CA ALA A 25 17.72 5.64 6.15
C ALA A 25 18.59 5.12 4.99
N GLY A 26 19.08 5.99 4.11
CA GLY A 26 19.85 5.61 2.93
C GLY A 26 19.04 4.88 1.86
N ALA A 27 17.72 5.03 1.88
CA ALA A 27 16.82 4.40 0.93
C ALA A 27 16.46 5.36 -0.22
N ARG A 28 16.16 4.80 -1.40
CA ARG A 28 15.75 5.59 -2.56
C ARG A 28 14.30 6.07 -2.47
N HIS A 29 13.46 5.37 -1.72
CA HIS A 29 12.04 5.65 -1.60
C HIS A 29 11.59 5.39 -0.17
N LYS A 30 10.79 6.31 0.39
CA LYS A 30 10.32 6.25 1.78
C LYS A 30 9.62 4.93 2.10
N ALA A 31 8.76 4.44 1.21
CA ALA A 31 7.98 3.23 1.42
C ALA A 31 8.84 1.97 1.55
N PHE A 32 10.08 2.02 1.08
CA PHE A 32 11.00 0.88 1.11
C PHE A 32 12.04 0.97 2.23
N VAL A 33 11.90 1.95 3.12
CA VAL A 33 12.76 2.06 4.31
C VAL A 33 12.53 0.83 5.18
N PRO A 34 13.61 0.11 5.57
CA PRO A 34 13.45 -1.07 6.42
C PRO A 34 13.03 -0.69 7.84
N VAL A 35 12.10 -1.46 8.38
CA VAL A 35 11.72 -1.41 9.79
C VAL A 35 11.94 -2.82 10.34
N ALA A 36 12.88 -2.97 11.25
CA ALA A 36 13.31 -4.28 11.75
C ALA A 36 13.65 -5.26 10.61
N GLY A 37 14.37 -4.77 9.60
CA GLY A 37 14.84 -5.57 8.47
C GLY A 37 13.84 -5.82 7.35
N VAL A 38 12.60 -5.30 7.45
CA VAL A 38 11.57 -5.50 6.43
C VAL A 38 11.14 -4.15 5.88
N PRO A 39 11.08 -3.97 4.56
CA PRO A 39 10.57 -2.71 3.99
C PRO A 39 9.21 -2.32 4.56
N MET A 40 9.06 -1.06 4.88
CA MET A 40 7.86 -0.53 5.54
C MET A 40 6.59 -0.89 4.77
N LEU A 41 6.60 -0.70 3.45
CA LEU A 41 5.50 -1.06 2.58
C LEU A 41 5.14 -2.55 2.66
N LEU A 42 6.16 -3.42 2.70
CA LEU A 42 5.93 -4.86 2.76
C LEU A 42 5.24 -5.26 4.06
N ARG A 43 5.55 -4.60 5.18
CA ARG A 43 4.84 -4.85 6.44
C ARG A 43 3.36 -4.54 6.32
N VAL A 44 3.02 -3.41 5.72
CA VAL A 44 1.63 -3.03 5.51
C VAL A 44 0.92 -4.02 4.57
N VAL A 45 1.56 -4.39 3.48
CA VAL A 45 1.00 -5.36 2.52
C VAL A 45 0.78 -6.72 3.16
N ARG A 46 1.73 -7.21 3.95
CA ARG A 46 1.58 -8.50 4.67
C ARG A 46 0.39 -8.48 5.61
N THR A 47 0.19 -7.38 6.33
CA THR A 47 -0.96 -7.21 7.21
C THR A 47 -2.27 -7.28 6.43
N LEU A 48 -2.34 -6.58 5.30
CA LEU A 48 -3.54 -6.56 4.47
C LEU A 48 -3.83 -7.93 3.84
N VAL A 49 -2.80 -8.63 3.38
CA VAL A 49 -2.94 -9.98 2.82
C VAL A 49 -3.50 -10.95 3.86
N ALA A 50 -3.17 -10.75 5.14
CA ALA A 50 -3.66 -11.59 6.23
C ALA A 50 -5.14 -11.33 6.60
N CYS A 51 -5.75 -10.27 6.08
CA CYS A 51 -7.14 -9.93 6.36
C CYS A 51 -8.08 -10.63 5.36
N PRO A 52 -8.96 -11.53 5.79
CA PRO A 52 -9.86 -12.23 4.85
C PRO A 52 -10.75 -11.32 4.03
N ALA A 53 -11.18 -10.18 4.58
CA ALA A 53 -12.03 -9.23 3.88
C ALA A 53 -11.32 -8.55 2.71
N VAL A 54 -9.99 -8.51 2.71
CA VAL A 54 -9.20 -7.82 1.69
C VAL A 54 -9.04 -8.73 0.46
N GLY A 55 -9.46 -8.22 -0.69
CA GLY A 55 -9.24 -8.87 -1.98
C GLY A 55 -8.00 -8.32 -2.67
N ARG A 56 -8.17 -7.29 -3.48
CA ARG A 56 -7.08 -6.67 -4.23
C ARG A 56 -6.45 -5.53 -3.46
N ILE A 57 -5.14 -5.40 -3.58
CA ILE A 57 -4.36 -4.34 -2.98
C ILE A 57 -3.74 -3.52 -4.09
N ALA A 58 -4.08 -2.24 -4.18
CA ALA A 58 -3.51 -1.32 -5.14
C ALA A 58 -2.45 -0.47 -4.44
N LEU A 59 -1.22 -0.50 -4.97
CA LEU A 59 -0.11 0.28 -4.42
C LEU A 59 0.05 1.54 -5.26
N CYS A 60 -0.21 2.69 -4.66
CA CYS A 60 -0.03 4.00 -5.29
C CYS A 60 1.42 4.43 -5.10
N LEU A 61 2.22 4.26 -6.14
CA LEU A 61 3.67 4.47 -6.11
C LEU A 61 4.11 5.44 -7.20
N ASP A 62 5.20 6.14 -6.92
CA ASP A 62 5.90 6.92 -7.94
C ASP A 62 6.49 5.98 -9.00
N GLY A 63 6.72 6.51 -10.22
CA GLY A 63 7.16 5.71 -11.34
C GLY A 63 8.49 5.00 -11.16
N ASP A 64 9.38 5.54 -10.32
CA ASP A 64 10.71 5.00 -10.06
C ASP A 64 10.80 4.16 -8.77
N ALA A 65 9.68 3.91 -8.11
CA ALA A 65 9.68 3.10 -6.89
C ALA A 65 10.14 1.68 -7.17
N PRO A 66 11.04 1.10 -6.34
CA PRO A 66 11.65 -0.20 -6.61
C PRO A 66 10.75 -1.39 -6.25
N PHE A 67 9.53 -1.36 -6.70
CA PHE A 67 8.49 -2.35 -6.39
C PHE A 67 8.93 -3.77 -6.79
N GLU A 68 9.45 -3.93 -8.00
CA GLU A 68 9.79 -5.24 -8.56
C GLU A 68 11.05 -5.86 -7.94
N THR A 69 11.80 -5.06 -7.18
CA THR A 69 13.01 -5.56 -6.50
C THR A 69 12.69 -6.26 -5.18
N VAL A 70 11.44 -6.20 -4.72
CA VAL A 70 10.98 -6.89 -3.52
C VAL A 70 10.29 -8.18 -3.96
N PRO A 71 10.93 -9.37 -3.78
CA PRO A 71 10.40 -10.62 -4.36
C PRO A 71 8.98 -10.95 -3.94
N GLU A 72 8.62 -10.70 -2.69
CA GLU A 72 7.28 -10.99 -2.19
C GLU A 72 6.22 -10.11 -2.85
N LEU A 73 6.52 -8.84 -3.09
CA LEU A 73 5.61 -7.94 -3.82
C LEU A 73 5.49 -8.36 -5.29
N ALA A 74 6.59 -8.74 -5.91
CA ALA A 74 6.58 -9.23 -7.29
C ALA A 74 5.73 -10.50 -7.43
N ALA A 75 5.82 -11.41 -6.46
CA ALA A 75 5.01 -12.63 -6.47
C ALA A 75 3.51 -12.33 -6.32
N LEU A 76 3.16 -11.40 -5.43
CA LEU A 76 1.76 -10.99 -5.25
C LEU A 76 1.21 -10.30 -6.50
N ALA A 77 2.04 -9.52 -7.17
CA ALA A 77 1.66 -8.88 -8.44
C ALA A 77 1.42 -9.93 -9.54
N ALA A 78 2.29 -10.92 -9.64
CA ALA A 78 2.14 -12.01 -10.61
C ALA A 78 0.86 -12.82 -10.35
N ALA A 79 0.46 -12.96 -9.10
CA ALA A 79 -0.78 -13.64 -8.72
C ALA A 79 -2.03 -12.75 -8.91
N GLY A 80 -1.88 -11.51 -9.33
CA GLY A 80 -3.00 -10.57 -9.48
C GLY A 80 -3.56 -10.01 -8.19
N ARG A 81 -2.90 -10.29 -7.05
CA ARG A 81 -3.34 -9.83 -5.73
C ARG A 81 -2.98 -8.37 -5.47
N VAL A 82 -1.84 -7.95 -6.01
CA VAL A 82 -1.32 -6.59 -5.88
C VAL A 82 -1.23 -5.97 -7.27
N VAL A 83 -1.69 -4.73 -7.41
CA VAL A 83 -1.56 -3.97 -8.65
C VAL A 83 -0.91 -2.62 -8.32
N ARG A 84 -0.20 -2.07 -9.30
CA ARG A 84 0.42 -0.76 -9.18
C ARG A 84 -0.48 0.30 -9.81
N VAL A 85 -0.69 1.41 -9.11
CA VAL A 85 -1.37 2.58 -9.67
C VAL A 85 -0.47 3.80 -9.54
N PRO A 86 -0.56 4.75 -10.49
CA PRO A 86 0.34 5.90 -10.45
C PRO A 86 -0.01 6.87 -9.32
N SER A 87 1.04 7.43 -8.71
CA SER A 87 0.93 8.57 -7.82
C SER A 87 0.90 9.83 -8.67
N VAL A 88 -0.09 10.70 -8.48
CA VAL A 88 -0.24 11.92 -9.28
C VAL A 88 -0.48 13.12 -8.36
N GLY A 89 0.36 14.14 -8.50
CA GLY A 89 0.21 15.40 -7.78
C GLY A 89 0.20 15.24 -6.27
N THR A 90 -0.99 15.28 -5.69
CA THR A 90 -1.21 15.15 -4.25
C THR A 90 -1.83 13.80 -3.89
N PRO A 91 -1.80 13.39 -2.62
CA PRO A 91 -2.53 12.19 -2.19
C PRO A 91 -4.02 12.22 -2.56
N ALA A 92 -4.66 13.37 -2.40
CA ALA A 92 -6.08 13.52 -2.75
C ALA A 92 -6.34 13.29 -4.23
N LEU A 93 -5.49 13.82 -5.11
CA LEU A 93 -5.60 13.60 -6.56
C LEU A 93 -5.36 12.16 -6.93
N SER A 94 -4.39 11.50 -6.28
CA SER A 94 -4.12 10.09 -6.51
C SER A 94 -5.32 9.22 -6.14
N VAL A 95 -5.97 9.50 -5.01
CA VAL A 95 -7.18 8.80 -4.59
C VAL A 95 -8.31 9.01 -5.61
N ARG A 96 -8.53 10.25 -6.01
CA ARG A 96 -9.59 10.58 -6.96
C ARG A 96 -9.39 9.82 -8.28
N ARG A 97 -8.16 9.79 -8.78
CA ARG A 97 -7.85 9.06 -10.02
C ARG A 97 -8.06 7.56 -9.86
N ALA A 98 -7.65 7.02 -8.71
CA ALA A 98 -7.81 5.60 -8.43
C ALA A 98 -9.28 5.17 -8.38
N LEU A 99 -10.15 6.04 -7.89
CA LEU A 99 -11.60 5.76 -7.84
C LEU A 99 -12.22 5.55 -9.22
N ASP A 100 -11.61 6.07 -10.27
CA ASP A 100 -12.11 5.88 -11.65
C ASP A 100 -11.83 4.47 -12.17
N SER A 101 -10.86 3.76 -11.59
CA SER A 101 -10.40 2.47 -12.12
C SER A 101 -10.48 1.31 -11.13
N LEU A 102 -10.67 1.58 -9.85
CA LEU A 102 -10.70 0.55 -8.82
C LEU A 102 -12.13 0.23 -8.38
N ALA A 103 -12.33 -1.05 -8.04
CA ALA A 103 -13.61 -1.49 -7.50
C ALA A 103 -13.87 -0.92 -6.11
N THR A 104 -15.12 -0.59 -5.83
CA THR A 104 -15.57 -0.18 -4.50
C THR A 104 -16.28 -1.34 -3.80
N PRO A 105 -16.30 -1.39 -2.49
CA PRO A 105 -15.81 -0.40 -1.54
C PRO A 105 -14.28 -0.33 -1.52
N LEU A 106 -13.75 0.85 -1.23
CA LEU A 106 -12.32 1.13 -1.23
C LEU A 106 -11.86 1.57 0.16
N LEU A 107 -10.91 0.84 0.72
CA LEU A 107 -10.25 1.23 1.96
C LEU A 107 -8.93 1.94 1.63
N LEU A 108 -8.69 3.06 2.27
CA LEU A 108 -7.42 3.76 2.15
C LEU A 108 -6.50 3.39 3.30
N ALA A 109 -5.26 3.10 2.98
CA ALA A 109 -4.19 2.89 3.95
C ALA A 109 -2.95 3.65 3.48
N THR A 110 -1.99 3.83 4.37
CA THR A 110 -0.71 4.47 4.03
C THR A 110 0.44 3.52 4.30
N ALA A 111 1.49 3.64 3.49
CA ALA A 111 2.66 2.77 3.60
C ALA A 111 3.55 3.11 4.81
N ASP A 112 3.37 4.28 5.40
CA ASP A 112 4.13 4.73 6.57
C ASP A 112 3.48 4.36 7.91
N HIS A 113 2.64 3.33 7.91
CA HIS A 113 2.02 2.81 9.12
C HIS A 113 2.40 1.32 9.33
N PRO A 114 3.68 1.03 9.61
CA PRO A 114 4.17 -0.35 9.69
C PRO A 114 3.62 -1.12 10.90
N LEU A 115 3.04 -0.45 11.87
CA LEU A 115 2.43 -1.07 13.06
C LEU A 115 0.96 -1.44 12.87
N LEU A 116 0.42 -1.21 11.68
CA LEU A 116 -0.94 -1.62 11.35
C LEU A 116 -1.09 -3.14 11.56
N THR A 117 -2.17 -3.55 12.22
CA THR A 117 -2.48 -4.96 12.46
C THR A 117 -3.74 -5.38 11.73
N ALA A 118 -3.86 -6.69 11.46
CA ALA A 118 -5.07 -7.25 10.87
C ALA A 118 -6.30 -6.95 11.74
N ALA A 119 -6.16 -7.01 13.06
CA ALA A 119 -7.25 -6.70 13.99
C ALA A 119 -7.74 -5.25 13.84
N MET A 120 -6.83 -4.30 13.65
CA MET A 120 -7.20 -2.90 13.39
C MET A 120 -8.01 -2.77 12.11
N VAL A 121 -7.58 -3.42 11.05
CA VAL A 121 -8.28 -3.39 9.75
C VAL A 121 -9.67 -4.00 9.89
N GLU A 122 -9.76 -5.15 10.53
CA GLU A 122 -11.04 -5.84 10.74
C GLU A 122 -12.00 -5.00 11.58
N HIS A 123 -11.50 -4.39 12.65
CA HIS A 123 -12.30 -3.51 13.51
C HIS A 123 -12.84 -2.32 12.72
N PHE A 124 -11.99 -1.68 11.94
CA PHE A 124 -12.38 -0.54 11.09
C PHE A 124 -13.46 -0.95 10.09
N CYS A 125 -13.27 -2.07 9.41
CA CYS A 125 -14.24 -2.56 8.41
C CYS A 125 -15.58 -2.92 9.04
N ALA A 126 -15.58 -3.49 10.25
CA ALA A 126 -16.80 -3.83 10.97
C ALA A 126 -17.58 -2.59 11.41
N ALA A 127 -16.88 -1.49 11.70
CA ALA A 127 -17.51 -0.23 12.13
C ALA A 127 -17.97 0.63 10.95
N ALA A 128 -17.49 0.36 9.74
CA ALA A 128 -17.84 1.13 8.56
C ALA A 128 -19.27 0.80 8.09
N PRO A 129 -20.04 1.81 7.63
CA PRO A 129 -21.41 1.59 7.15
C PRO A 129 -21.47 0.77 5.85
#